data_d7f2451069f26a48e05ea0696460ec01
#
_entry.id   d7f2451069f26a48e05ea0696460ec01
#
_cell.length_a   1.000
_cell.length_b   1.000
_cell.length_c   1.000
_cell.angle_alpha   90.00
_cell.angle_beta   90.00
_cell.angle_gamma   90.00
#
_symmetry.space_group_name_H-M   'P 1'
#
loop_
_entity.id
_entity.type
_entity.pdbx_description
1 polymer ?
#
loop_
_entity_poly.entity_id
_entity_poly.type
_entity_poly.pdbx_seq_one_letter_code
_entity_poly.pdbx_strand_id
1 'polypeptide(L)'
;MKPLNLKVALMARTMVMTTELLQLIWLASPALPVGGFSYSEALEAAIDHAHVQDELSCANWLADQLHLSQARGDMALMAQAIPAWQTVNMARLKELSAWVHATRETHEMRLQTEQMGRSLLDWLRIQNKATAQALLLCSQLRPTYPMAMALALSLANAPLESALQAYAFGWAENMTQAALKAVPLGQISGQKILTRLAHEIPEAVQHAIALSDHDRQAFCPMLAVMSARHETQYSRLFRS
;
A
#
# COMPACT_ATOMS: atom_id res chain seq x y z
N MET A 1 -45.79 -10.25 -7.46
CA MET A 1 -44.34 -10.37 -7.80
C MET A 1 -43.76 -11.56 -7.03
N LYS A 2 -43.18 -12.51 -7.76
CA LYS A 2 -42.85 -13.84 -7.23
C LYS A 2 -41.65 -13.82 -6.27
N PRO A 3 -41.70 -14.54 -5.12
CA PRO A 3 -40.62 -14.61 -4.12
C PRO A 3 -39.29 -15.21 -4.64
N LEU A 4 -39.30 -15.78 -5.84
CA LEU A 4 -38.12 -16.38 -6.46
C LEU A 4 -37.06 -15.34 -6.87
N ASN A 5 -37.45 -14.14 -7.27
CA ASN A 5 -36.53 -13.07 -7.71
C ASN A 5 -35.71 -12.46 -6.55
N LEU A 6 -36.23 -12.43 -5.33
CA LEU A 6 -35.53 -11.87 -4.18
C LEU A 6 -34.41 -12.80 -3.69
N LYS A 7 -34.66 -14.12 -3.66
CA LYS A 7 -33.61 -15.11 -3.29
C LYS A 7 -32.47 -15.15 -4.30
N VAL A 8 -32.75 -15.10 -5.60
CA VAL A 8 -31.73 -15.10 -6.67
C VAL A 8 -30.90 -13.81 -6.60
N ALA A 9 -31.55 -12.66 -6.41
CA ALA A 9 -30.85 -11.37 -6.26
C ALA A 9 -29.99 -11.34 -4.98
N LEU A 10 -30.47 -11.89 -3.86
CA LEU A 10 -29.72 -11.98 -2.62
C LEU A 10 -28.51 -12.92 -2.73
N MET A 11 -28.69 -14.09 -3.38
CA MET A 11 -27.58 -15.03 -3.64
C MET A 11 -26.54 -14.43 -4.60
N ALA A 12 -26.96 -13.74 -5.67
CA ALA A 12 -26.06 -13.07 -6.58
C ALA A 12 -25.27 -11.97 -5.86
N ARG A 13 -25.91 -11.16 -5.03
CA ARG A 13 -25.25 -10.11 -4.22
C ARG A 13 -24.25 -10.71 -3.20
N THR A 14 -24.60 -11.81 -2.54
CA THR A 14 -23.71 -12.51 -1.61
C THR A 14 -22.50 -13.11 -2.33
N MET A 15 -22.70 -13.68 -3.52
CA MET A 15 -21.62 -14.26 -4.33
C MET A 15 -20.65 -13.21 -4.88
N VAL A 16 -21.16 -12.05 -5.29
CA VAL A 16 -20.33 -10.90 -5.73
C VAL A 16 -19.50 -10.39 -4.56
N MET A 17 -20.10 -10.14 -3.40
CA MET A 17 -19.38 -9.69 -2.18
C MET A 17 -18.29 -10.68 -1.75
N THR A 18 -18.51 -11.99 -1.90
CA THR A 18 -17.49 -13.01 -1.58
C THR A 18 -16.29 -12.92 -2.52
N THR A 19 -16.53 -12.69 -3.82
CA THR A 19 -15.47 -12.55 -4.82
C THR A 19 -14.64 -11.28 -4.60
N GLU A 20 -15.29 -10.16 -4.32
CA GLU A 20 -14.65 -8.88 -3.99
C GLU A 20 -13.76 -9.01 -2.74
N LEU A 21 -14.27 -9.59 -1.66
CA LEU A 21 -13.51 -9.81 -0.42
C LEU A 21 -12.28 -10.68 -0.66
N LEU A 22 -12.41 -11.79 -1.39
CA LEU A 22 -11.27 -12.67 -1.68
C LEU A 22 -10.20 -11.97 -2.53
N GLN A 23 -10.60 -11.07 -3.42
CA GLN A 23 -9.64 -10.27 -4.18
C GLN A 23 -8.89 -9.29 -3.28
N LEU A 24 -9.58 -8.62 -2.34
CA LEU A 24 -8.94 -7.72 -1.38
C LEU A 24 -7.98 -8.47 -0.46
N ILE A 25 -8.38 -9.65 0.06
CA ILE A 25 -7.51 -10.51 0.86
C ILE A 25 -6.25 -10.91 0.07
N TRP A 26 -6.40 -11.25 -1.20
CA TRP A 26 -5.27 -11.62 -2.06
C TRP A 26 -4.31 -10.44 -2.28
N LEU A 27 -4.85 -9.23 -2.55
CA LEU A 27 -4.04 -8.02 -2.74
C LEU A 27 -3.35 -7.56 -1.44
N ALA A 28 -3.94 -7.84 -0.28
CA ALA A 28 -3.33 -7.60 1.04
C ALA A 28 -2.31 -8.68 1.45
N SER A 29 -2.27 -9.81 0.76
CA SER A 29 -1.46 -10.96 1.17
C SER A 29 0.04 -10.70 0.99
N PRO A 30 0.89 -11.06 1.97
CA PRO A 30 2.34 -11.04 1.81
C PRO A 30 2.86 -12.00 0.73
N ALA A 31 2.02 -12.95 0.28
CA ALA A 31 2.31 -13.82 -0.86
C ALA A 31 2.11 -13.15 -2.23
N LEU A 32 1.59 -11.91 -2.28
CA LEU A 32 1.52 -11.15 -3.52
C LEU A 32 2.94 -10.95 -4.07
N PRO A 33 3.24 -11.32 -5.34
CA PRO A 33 4.61 -11.40 -5.83
C PRO A 33 5.17 -10.03 -6.24
N VAL A 34 5.11 -9.07 -5.31
CA VAL A 34 5.63 -7.70 -5.50
C VAL A 34 6.99 -7.47 -4.82
N GLY A 35 7.46 -8.44 -4.03
CA GLY A 35 8.75 -8.36 -3.36
C GLY A 35 8.76 -7.44 -2.12
N GLY A 36 7.60 -7.09 -1.57
CA GLY A 36 7.45 -6.21 -0.41
C GLY A 36 8.30 -6.62 0.79
N PHE A 37 8.45 -7.94 1.03
CA PHE A 37 9.25 -8.50 2.11
C PHE A 37 10.75 -8.14 2.09
N SER A 38 11.23 -7.57 0.98
CA SER A 38 12.63 -7.12 0.83
C SER A 38 12.86 -5.68 1.28
N TYR A 39 11.83 -4.99 1.72
CA TYR A 39 11.87 -3.57 2.08
C TYR A 39 11.41 -3.34 3.50
N SER A 40 12.14 -2.48 4.22
CA SER A 40 11.82 -2.08 5.60
C SER A 40 11.30 -0.64 5.70
N GLU A 41 11.30 0.10 4.58
CA GLU A 41 10.94 1.52 4.54
C GLU A 41 11.66 2.34 5.62
N ALA A 42 12.99 2.23 5.63
CA ALA A 42 13.91 2.88 6.56
C ALA A 42 13.79 2.42 8.04
N LEU A 43 12.97 1.41 8.35
CA LEU A 43 12.88 0.86 9.71
C LEU A 43 14.24 0.30 10.18
N GLU A 44 14.98 -0.37 9.28
CA GLU A 44 16.33 -0.90 9.61
C GLU A 44 17.28 0.20 10.03
N ALA A 45 17.31 1.33 9.31
CA ALA A 45 18.13 2.48 9.71
C ALA A 45 17.64 3.13 11.02
N ALA A 46 16.34 3.16 11.26
CA ALA A 46 15.78 3.65 12.52
C ALA A 46 16.20 2.79 13.71
N ILE A 47 16.35 1.48 13.53
CA ILE A 47 16.86 0.54 14.53
C ILE A 47 18.36 0.81 14.76
N ASP A 48 19.14 0.89 13.71
CA ASP A 48 20.59 1.10 13.76
C ASP A 48 20.96 2.43 14.46
N HIS A 49 20.13 3.45 14.30
CA HIS A 49 20.25 4.74 14.96
C HIS A 49 19.50 4.86 16.31
N ALA A 50 19.11 3.73 16.91
CA ALA A 50 18.48 3.64 18.22
C ALA A 50 17.14 4.40 18.39
N HIS A 51 16.44 4.68 17.30
CA HIS A 51 15.06 5.23 17.33
C HIS A 51 14.02 4.15 17.60
N VAL A 52 14.31 2.89 17.21
CA VAL A 52 13.46 1.71 17.42
C VAL A 52 14.29 0.63 18.09
N GLN A 53 13.88 0.20 19.31
CA GLN A 53 14.65 -0.75 20.11
C GLN A 53 13.79 -1.86 20.72
N ASP A 54 12.48 -1.63 20.83
CA ASP A 54 11.53 -2.52 21.50
C ASP A 54 10.13 -2.49 20.86
N GLU A 55 9.20 -3.25 21.42
CA GLU A 55 7.80 -3.35 20.96
C GLU A 55 7.12 -1.98 20.88
N LEU A 56 7.29 -1.13 21.92
CA LEU A 56 6.60 0.14 22.01
C LEU A 56 7.13 1.16 21.00
N SER A 57 8.45 1.32 20.93
CA SER A 57 9.09 2.23 19.97
C SER A 57 8.85 1.81 18.53
N CYS A 58 8.83 0.49 18.24
CA CYS A 58 8.47 -0.05 16.94
C CYS A 58 7.00 0.27 16.58
N ALA A 59 6.07 0.02 17.50
CA ALA A 59 4.66 0.32 17.29
C ALA A 59 4.42 1.81 17.04
N ASN A 60 5.10 2.70 17.78
CA ASN A 60 5.02 4.14 17.58
C ASN A 60 5.57 4.54 16.20
N TRP A 61 6.74 4.04 15.82
CA TRP A 61 7.34 4.32 14.52
C TRP A 61 6.42 3.94 13.36
N LEU A 62 5.82 2.75 13.42
CA LEU A 62 4.92 2.27 12.36
C LEU A 62 3.58 3.01 12.36
N ALA A 63 3.04 3.38 13.52
CA ALA A 63 1.84 4.20 13.61
C ALA A 63 2.08 5.61 13.02
N ASP A 64 3.22 6.24 13.33
CA ASP A 64 3.61 7.52 12.74
C ASP A 64 3.73 7.41 11.21
N GLN A 65 4.34 6.33 10.69
CA GLN A 65 4.41 6.11 9.24
C GLN A 65 3.02 5.89 8.61
N LEU A 66 2.13 5.16 9.28
CA LEU A 66 0.76 4.97 8.81
C LEU A 66 0.04 6.32 8.65
N HIS A 67 0.10 7.19 9.64
CA HIS A 67 -0.62 8.46 9.65
C HIS A 67 0.09 9.56 8.85
N LEU A 68 1.42 9.69 8.95
CA LEU A 68 2.17 10.81 8.38
C LEU A 68 2.66 10.55 6.95
N SER A 69 2.93 9.29 6.60
CA SER A 69 3.41 8.91 5.28
C SER A 69 2.33 8.23 4.45
N GLN A 70 1.79 7.10 4.91
CA GLN A 70 0.84 6.30 4.11
C GLN A 70 -0.49 7.03 3.91
N ALA A 71 -1.12 7.55 4.98
CA ALA A 71 -2.41 8.22 4.89
C ALA A 71 -2.34 9.50 4.05
N ARG A 72 -1.29 10.31 4.23
CA ARG A 72 -1.15 11.61 3.57
C ARG A 72 -0.55 11.52 2.16
N GLY A 73 0.14 10.42 1.86
CA GLY A 73 0.81 10.18 0.58
C GLY A 73 0.10 9.14 -0.28
N ASP A 74 0.54 7.89 -0.15
CA ASP A 74 0.15 6.81 -1.07
C ASP A 74 -1.34 6.46 -0.99
N MET A 75 -1.94 6.40 0.21
CA MET A 75 -3.37 6.13 0.34
C MET A 75 -4.22 7.30 -0.19
N ALA A 76 -3.85 8.55 0.10
CA ALA A 76 -4.55 9.72 -0.44
C ALA A 76 -4.46 9.80 -1.98
N LEU A 77 -3.31 9.42 -2.54
CA LEU A 77 -3.15 9.27 -3.99
C LEU A 77 -4.05 8.16 -4.54
N MET A 78 -4.05 6.97 -3.91
CA MET A 78 -4.86 5.84 -4.36
C MET A 78 -6.36 6.11 -4.24
N ALA A 79 -6.79 6.91 -3.25
CA ALA A 79 -8.19 7.35 -3.13
C ALA A 79 -8.67 8.10 -4.38
N GLN A 80 -7.77 8.80 -5.06
CA GLN A 80 -8.03 9.50 -6.32
C GLN A 80 -7.77 8.61 -7.56
N ALA A 81 -6.76 7.75 -7.48
CA ALA A 81 -6.34 6.92 -8.61
C ALA A 81 -7.32 5.77 -8.89
N ILE A 82 -7.91 5.16 -7.85
CA ILE A 82 -8.88 4.06 -8.02
C ILE A 82 -10.07 4.49 -8.90
N PRO A 83 -10.82 5.57 -8.58
CA PRO A 83 -11.90 6.02 -9.44
C PRO A 83 -11.41 6.53 -10.82
N ALA A 84 -10.20 7.09 -10.89
CA ALA A 84 -9.61 7.49 -12.18
C ALA A 84 -9.31 6.29 -13.08
N TRP A 85 -8.88 5.14 -12.52
CA TRP A 85 -8.73 3.88 -13.27
C TRP A 85 -10.09 3.30 -13.70
N GLN A 86 -11.12 3.34 -12.85
CA GLN A 86 -12.47 2.85 -13.16
C GLN A 86 -13.08 3.62 -14.34
N THR A 87 -12.83 4.92 -14.44
CA THR A 87 -13.37 5.79 -15.50
C THR A 87 -12.38 6.02 -16.65
N VAL A 88 -11.19 5.41 -16.60
CA VAL A 88 -10.10 5.59 -17.57
C VAL A 88 -9.77 7.09 -17.79
N ASN A 89 -9.73 7.86 -16.70
CA ASN A 89 -9.39 9.30 -16.76
C ASN A 89 -7.88 9.50 -16.95
N MET A 90 -7.46 9.52 -18.22
CA MET A 90 -6.04 9.62 -18.63
C MET A 90 -5.33 10.86 -18.09
N ALA A 91 -6.01 12.01 -18.05
CA ALA A 91 -5.42 13.25 -17.57
C ALA A 91 -5.08 13.14 -16.09
N ARG A 92 -6.05 12.64 -15.30
CA ARG A 92 -5.88 12.47 -13.86
C ARG A 92 -4.81 11.41 -13.53
N LEU A 93 -4.79 10.29 -14.24
CA LEU A 93 -3.79 9.24 -14.04
C LEU A 93 -2.37 9.71 -14.32
N LYS A 94 -2.17 10.55 -15.37
CA LYS A 94 -0.86 11.16 -15.67
C LYS A 94 -0.41 12.11 -14.57
N GLU A 95 -1.30 12.97 -14.10
CA GLU A 95 -1.04 13.91 -13.00
C GLU A 95 -0.62 13.18 -11.72
N LEU A 96 -1.40 12.17 -11.30
CA LEU A 96 -1.12 11.38 -10.11
C LEU A 96 0.19 10.60 -10.22
N SER A 97 0.46 10.00 -11.38
CA SER A 97 1.73 9.31 -11.63
C SER A 97 2.93 10.27 -11.56
N ALA A 98 2.82 11.46 -12.17
CA ALA A 98 3.87 12.47 -12.11
C ALA A 98 4.15 12.91 -10.66
N TRP A 99 3.11 13.05 -9.85
CA TRP A 99 3.25 13.38 -8.44
C TRP A 99 4.06 12.31 -7.67
N VAL A 100 3.77 11.01 -7.86
CA VAL A 100 4.54 9.94 -7.21
C VAL A 100 6.01 10.02 -7.56
N HIS A 101 6.32 10.16 -8.87
CA HIS A 101 7.72 10.24 -9.31
C HIS A 101 8.47 11.47 -8.78
N ALA A 102 7.76 12.59 -8.58
CA ALA A 102 8.34 13.83 -8.09
C ALA A 102 8.57 13.85 -6.57
N THR A 103 7.87 12.99 -5.81
CA THR A 103 7.82 13.06 -4.34
C THR A 103 8.60 11.95 -3.64
N ARG A 104 9.28 11.05 -4.35
CA ARG A 104 10.19 10.07 -3.73
C ARG A 104 11.54 10.70 -3.46
N GLU A 105 11.81 11.02 -2.20
CA GLU A 105 12.94 11.85 -1.78
C GLU A 105 14.29 11.15 -1.91
N THR A 106 14.35 9.81 -1.73
CA THR A 106 15.59 9.04 -1.79
C THR A 106 15.63 8.09 -2.99
N HIS A 107 16.82 7.65 -3.34
CA HIS A 107 17.02 6.68 -4.42
C HIS A 107 16.36 5.34 -4.08
N GLU A 108 16.49 4.88 -2.84
CA GLU A 108 15.88 3.62 -2.40
C GLU A 108 14.36 3.67 -2.43
N MET A 109 13.73 4.75 -1.94
CA MET A 109 12.26 4.91 -2.03
C MET A 109 11.77 4.90 -3.48
N ARG A 110 12.55 5.49 -4.39
CA ARG A 110 12.24 5.49 -5.82
C ARG A 110 12.37 4.10 -6.42
N LEU A 111 13.49 3.41 -6.17
CA LEU A 111 13.70 2.05 -6.65
C LEU A 111 12.65 1.08 -6.13
N GLN A 112 12.32 1.15 -4.83
CA GLN A 112 11.29 0.32 -4.20
C GLN A 112 9.95 0.47 -4.93
N THR A 113 9.44 1.71 -5.02
CA THR A 113 8.11 1.96 -5.61
C THR A 113 8.05 1.53 -7.08
N GLU A 114 9.13 1.73 -7.84
CA GLU A 114 9.21 1.31 -9.25
C GLU A 114 9.32 -0.21 -9.41
N GLN A 115 10.14 -0.88 -8.59
CA GLN A 115 10.29 -2.34 -8.66
C GLN A 115 8.99 -3.05 -8.28
N MET A 116 8.39 -2.66 -7.16
CA MET A 116 7.11 -3.23 -6.71
C MET A 116 5.99 -2.94 -7.72
N GLY A 117 5.97 -1.73 -8.30
CA GLY A 117 5.00 -1.36 -9.34
C GLY A 117 5.12 -2.20 -10.60
N ARG A 118 6.35 -2.44 -11.09
CA ARG A 118 6.61 -3.35 -12.23
C ARG A 118 6.18 -4.78 -11.93
N SER A 119 6.57 -5.32 -10.79
CA SER A 119 6.20 -6.67 -10.38
C SER A 119 4.68 -6.86 -10.29
N LEU A 120 3.96 -5.87 -9.75
CA LEU A 120 2.51 -5.91 -9.67
C LEU A 120 1.86 -5.83 -11.06
N LEU A 121 2.38 -4.99 -11.95
CA LEU A 121 1.89 -4.92 -13.33
C LEU A 121 2.10 -6.23 -14.09
N ASP A 122 3.25 -6.89 -13.91
CA ASP A 122 3.53 -8.19 -14.51
C ASP A 122 2.58 -9.27 -13.96
N TRP A 123 2.32 -9.25 -12.66
CA TRP A 123 1.33 -10.13 -12.04
C TRP A 123 -0.08 -9.89 -12.61
N LEU A 124 -0.51 -8.63 -12.77
CA LEU A 124 -1.81 -8.29 -13.37
C LEU A 124 -1.95 -8.81 -14.81
N ARG A 125 -0.86 -8.81 -15.59
CA ARG A 125 -0.87 -9.40 -16.96
C ARG A 125 -1.18 -10.90 -16.94
N ILE A 126 -0.61 -11.63 -15.97
CA ILE A 126 -0.83 -13.07 -15.81
C ILE A 126 -2.26 -13.37 -15.36
N GLN A 127 -2.86 -12.49 -14.54
CA GLN A 127 -4.22 -12.70 -14.02
C GLN A 127 -5.33 -12.53 -15.07
N ASN A 128 -5.05 -11.91 -16.22
CA ASN A 128 -6.01 -11.65 -17.29
C ASN A 128 -7.30 -10.92 -16.84
N LYS A 129 -7.23 -10.13 -15.75
CA LYS A 129 -8.37 -9.37 -15.22
C LYS A 129 -8.41 -7.92 -15.70
N ALA A 130 -7.25 -7.35 -15.99
CA ALA A 130 -7.13 -6.01 -16.53
C ALA A 130 -7.23 -6.02 -18.06
N THR A 131 -7.83 -4.97 -18.63
CA THR A 131 -7.87 -4.82 -20.09
C THR A 131 -6.47 -4.53 -20.65
N ALA A 132 -6.21 -4.93 -21.88
CA ALA A 132 -4.95 -4.64 -22.56
C ALA A 132 -4.64 -3.12 -22.59
N GLN A 133 -5.69 -2.29 -22.75
CA GLN A 133 -5.55 -0.84 -22.71
C GLN A 133 -5.11 -0.33 -21.33
N ALA A 134 -5.69 -0.82 -20.23
CA ALA A 134 -5.29 -0.43 -18.86
C ALA A 134 -3.85 -0.86 -18.55
N LEU A 135 -3.45 -2.06 -18.95
CA LEU A 135 -2.08 -2.56 -18.79
C LEU A 135 -1.07 -1.74 -19.58
N LEU A 136 -1.40 -1.40 -20.84
CA LEU A 136 -0.55 -0.55 -21.68
C LEU A 136 -0.40 0.85 -21.07
N LEU A 137 -1.51 1.45 -20.64
CA LEU A 137 -1.50 2.75 -20.00
C LEU A 137 -0.65 2.76 -18.72
N CYS A 138 -0.84 1.79 -17.84
CA CYS A 138 -0.06 1.66 -16.62
C CYS A 138 1.45 1.53 -16.95
N SER A 139 1.80 0.75 -17.97
CA SER A 139 3.17 0.62 -18.46
C SER A 139 3.76 1.96 -18.96
N GLN A 140 2.99 2.73 -19.73
CA GLN A 140 3.39 4.06 -20.26
C GLN A 140 3.61 5.10 -19.14
N LEU A 141 2.87 4.99 -18.04
CA LEU A 141 3.01 5.86 -16.87
C LEU A 141 4.25 5.54 -16.01
N ARG A 142 5.08 4.58 -16.41
CA ARG A 142 6.20 4.04 -15.61
C ARG A 142 5.67 3.58 -14.26
N PRO A 143 5.22 2.33 -14.15
CA PRO A 143 4.44 1.86 -13.00
C PRO A 143 5.19 2.06 -11.69
N THR A 144 4.52 2.70 -10.74
CA THR A 144 4.91 2.78 -9.33
C THR A 144 3.95 1.96 -8.51
N TYR A 145 4.36 1.54 -7.31
CA TYR A 145 3.55 0.64 -6.49
C TYR A 145 2.13 1.17 -6.22
N PRO A 146 1.94 2.42 -5.74
CA PRO A 146 0.59 2.93 -5.48
C PRO A 146 -0.26 3.06 -6.75
N MET A 147 0.32 3.39 -7.92
CA MET A 147 -0.43 3.49 -9.18
C MET A 147 -0.86 2.12 -9.72
N ALA A 148 0.03 1.12 -9.66
CA ALA A 148 -0.28 -0.24 -10.06
C ALA A 148 -1.26 -0.92 -9.07
N MET A 149 -1.13 -0.63 -7.76
CA MET A 149 -2.04 -1.12 -6.74
C MET A 149 -3.43 -0.49 -6.88
N ALA A 150 -3.52 0.81 -7.18
CA ALA A 150 -4.79 1.46 -7.48
C ALA A 150 -5.49 0.83 -8.70
N LEU A 151 -4.75 0.44 -9.75
CA LEU A 151 -5.30 -0.33 -10.86
C LEU A 151 -5.81 -1.70 -10.38
N ALA A 152 -5.03 -2.45 -9.61
CA ALA A 152 -5.43 -3.76 -9.09
C ALA A 152 -6.70 -3.67 -8.22
N LEU A 153 -6.76 -2.69 -7.32
CA LEU A 153 -7.91 -2.44 -6.44
C LEU A 153 -9.14 -1.96 -7.22
N SER A 154 -8.97 -1.18 -8.29
CA SER A 154 -10.08 -0.76 -9.15
C SER A 154 -10.81 -1.94 -9.82
N LEU A 155 -10.09 -3.04 -10.06
CA LEU A 155 -10.63 -4.26 -10.66
C LEU A 155 -11.38 -5.15 -9.64
N ALA A 156 -11.19 -4.92 -8.35
CA ALA A 156 -11.89 -5.66 -7.30
C ALA A 156 -13.36 -5.25 -7.16
N ASN A 157 -13.76 -4.08 -7.69
CA ASN A 157 -15.10 -3.49 -7.57
C ASN A 157 -15.60 -3.36 -6.12
N ALA A 158 -14.67 -3.32 -5.17
CA ALA A 158 -14.97 -3.15 -3.75
C ALA A 158 -15.17 -1.67 -3.40
N PRO A 159 -15.86 -1.35 -2.29
CA PRO A 159 -15.91 0.01 -1.77
C PRO A 159 -14.51 0.60 -1.56
N LEU A 160 -14.33 1.87 -1.90
CA LEU A 160 -13.03 2.57 -1.82
C LEU A 160 -12.38 2.42 -0.45
N GLU A 161 -13.16 2.59 0.61
CA GLU A 161 -12.69 2.43 1.98
C GLU A 161 -12.14 1.03 2.24
N SER A 162 -12.87 -0.03 1.85
CA SER A 162 -12.44 -1.41 2.00
C SER A 162 -11.18 -1.72 1.18
N ALA A 163 -11.05 -1.14 -0.01
CA ALA A 163 -9.87 -1.29 -0.86
C ALA A 163 -8.62 -0.68 -0.19
N LEU A 164 -8.74 0.53 0.36
CA LEU A 164 -7.65 1.20 1.06
C LEU A 164 -7.30 0.53 2.39
N GLN A 165 -8.30 0.01 3.13
CA GLN A 165 -8.06 -0.78 4.35
C GLN A 165 -7.28 -2.06 4.05
N ALA A 166 -7.61 -2.75 2.95
CA ALA A 166 -6.86 -3.95 2.52
C ALA A 166 -5.40 -3.61 2.17
N TYR A 167 -5.16 -2.51 1.44
CA TYR A 167 -3.81 -2.01 1.17
C TYR A 167 -3.05 -1.69 2.47
N ALA A 168 -3.64 -0.89 3.36
CA ALA A 168 -3.02 -0.47 4.61
C ALA A 168 -2.70 -1.66 5.53
N PHE A 169 -3.59 -2.66 5.58
CA PHE A 169 -3.34 -3.87 6.35
C PHE A 169 -2.18 -4.70 5.76
N GLY A 170 -2.12 -4.87 4.45
CA GLY A 170 -1.00 -5.55 3.79
C GLY A 170 0.34 -4.85 4.03
N TRP A 171 0.36 -3.51 4.02
CA TRP A 171 1.52 -2.71 4.41
C TRP A 171 1.89 -2.94 5.88
N ALA A 172 0.92 -2.85 6.80
CA ALA A 172 1.14 -3.03 8.23
C ALA A 172 1.70 -4.43 8.56
N GLU A 173 1.17 -5.47 7.91
CA GLU A 173 1.67 -6.83 8.06
C GLU A 173 3.12 -6.95 7.56
N ASN A 174 3.43 -6.41 6.37
CA ASN A 174 4.79 -6.44 5.82
C ASN A 174 5.79 -5.72 6.73
N MET A 175 5.43 -4.54 7.25
CA MET A 175 6.29 -3.77 8.17
C MET A 175 6.45 -4.48 9.52
N THR A 176 5.40 -5.11 10.05
CA THR A 176 5.49 -5.93 11.26
C THR A 176 6.44 -7.11 11.06
N GLN A 177 6.40 -7.78 9.91
CA GLN A 177 7.34 -8.86 9.58
C GLN A 177 8.78 -8.33 9.43
N ALA A 178 8.97 -7.15 8.88
CA ALA A 178 10.29 -6.50 8.83
C ALA A 178 10.81 -6.21 10.25
N ALA A 179 9.96 -5.69 11.13
CA ALA A 179 10.30 -5.45 12.53
C ALA A 179 10.73 -6.74 13.25
N LEU A 180 10.00 -7.84 13.09
CA LEU A 180 10.34 -9.14 13.69
C LEU A 180 11.68 -9.70 13.23
N LYS A 181 12.15 -9.32 12.05
CA LYS A 181 13.47 -9.73 11.53
C LYS A 181 14.61 -8.85 12.04
N ALA A 182 14.37 -7.57 12.25
CA ALA A 182 15.40 -6.58 12.52
C ALA A 182 15.52 -6.20 14.01
N VAL A 183 14.43 -6.27 14.77
CA VAL A 183 14.39 -6.01 16.22
C VAL A 183 14.30 -7.36 16.95
N PRO A 184 14.93 -7.54 18.12
CA PRO A 184 14.83 -8.80 18.88
C PRO A 184 13.45 -8.95 19.54
N LEU A 185 12.40 -9.01 18.71
CA LEU A 185 10.99 -9.14 19.11
C LEU A 185 10.52 -10.58 18.97
N GLY A 186 9.70 -11.05 19.92
CA GLY A 186 8.99 -12.32 19.79
C GLY A 186 7.72 -12.18 18.93
N GLN A 187 7.17 -13.31 18.49
CA GLN A 187 5.94 -13.34 17.68
C GLN A 187 4.75 -12.66 18.38
N ILE A 188 4.66 -12.75 19.72
CA ILE A 188 3.61 -12.09 20.51
C ILE A 188 3.71 -10.55 20.36
N SER A 189 4.92 -10.00 20.40
CA SER A 189 5.14 -8.57 20.20
C SER A 189 4.72 -8.12 18.79
N GLY A 190 5.03 -8.91 17.77
CA GLY A 190 4.56 -8.66 16.41
C GLY A 190 3.03 -8.62 16.31
N GLN A 191 2.33 -9.55 16.97
CA GLN A 191 0.86 -9.54 16.99
C GLN A 191 0.28 -8.33 17.71
N LYS A 192 0.90 -7.84 18.78
CA LYS A 192 0.46 -6.60 19.46
C LYS A 192 0.66 -5.37 18.59
N ILE A 193 1.80 -5.26 17.89
CA ILE A 193 2.07 -4.18 16.92
C ILE A 193 1.00 -4.19 15.83
N LEU A 194 0.77 -5.34 15.20
CA LEU A 194 -0.23 -5.48 14.14
C LEU A 194 -1.66 -5.18 14.62
N THR A 195 -2.01 -5.60 15.84
CA THR A 195 -3.33 -5.30 16.45
C THR A 195 -3.52 -3.79 16.61
N ARG A 196 -2.48 -3.08 17.08
CA ARG A 196 -2.53 -1.62 17.20
C ARG A 196 -2.72 -0.95 15.84
N LEU A 197 -1.89 -1.31 14.84
CA LEU A 197 -2.00 -0.76 13.49
C LEU A 197 -3.37 -1.05 12.87
N ALA A 198 -3.89 -2.26 13.02
CA ALA A 198 -5.22 -2.62 12.52
C ALA A 198 -6.34 -1.78 13.14
N HIS A 199 -6.19 -1.37 14.41
CA HIS A 199 -7.13 -0.47 15.07
C HIS A 199 -7.06 0.98 14.54
N GLU A 200 -5.87 1.44 14.14
CA GLU A 200 -5.64 2.80 13.63
C GLU A 200 -5.92 2.94 12.11
N ILE A 201 -5.88 1.85 11.34
CA ILE A 201 -6.10 1.85 9.88
C ILE A 201 -7.42 2.53 9.46
N PRO A 202 -8.59 2.27 10.09
CA PRO A 202 -9.84 2.92 9.66
C PRO A 202 -9.76 4.45 9.70
N GLU A 203 -9.18 5.04 10.75
CA GLU A 203 -9.01 6.48 10.88
C GLU A 203 -8.03 7.02 9.81
N ALA A 204 -6.90 6.35 9.62
CA ALA A 204 -5.92 6.71 8.60
C ALA A 204 -6.51 6.69 7.18
N VAL A 205 -7.38 5.71 6.88
CA VAL A 205 -8.08 5.60 5.60
C VAL A 205 -9.10 6.72 5.43
N GLN A 206 -9.90 7.03 6.45
CA GLN A 206 -10.85 8.16 6.39
C GLN A 206 -10.12 9.49 6.16
N HIS A 207 -9.00 9.69 6.85
CA HIS A 207 -8.15 10.86 6.63
C HIS A 207 -7.66 10.92 5.17
N ALA A 208 -7.13 9.80 4.64
CA ALA A 208 -6.64 9.72 3.26
C ALA A 208 -7.72 10.04 2.21
N ILE A 209 -8.94 9.56 2.41
CA ILE A 209 -10.08 9.83 1.50
C ILE A 209 -10.50 11.30 1.54
N ALA A 210 -10.41 11.93 2.70
CA ALA A 210 -10.83 13.32 2.89
C ALA A 210 -9.82 14.35 2.38
N LEU A 211 -8.54 13.94 2.15
CA LEU A 211 -7.49 14.88 1.72
C LEU A 211 -7.71 15.39 0.30
N SER A 212 -7.57 16.71 0.15
CA SER A 212 -7.50 17.36 -1.16
C SER A 212 -6.12 17.17 -1.80
N ASP A 213 -6.00 17.49 -3.09
CA ASP A 213 -4.71 17.45 -3.78
C ASP A 213 -3.66 18.39 -3.17
N HIS A 214 -4.10 19.55 -2.65
CA HIS A 214 -3.22 20.51 -2.00
C HIS A 214 -2.71 20.05 -0.64
N ASP A 215 -3.50 19.24 0.06
CA ASP A 215 -3.17 18.75 1.41
C ASP A 215 -2.41 17.42 1.36
N ARG A 216 -2.42 16.75 0.19
CA ARG A 216 -1.63 15.54 -0.03
C ARG A 216 -0.14 15.84 0.01
N GLN A 217 0.59 15.10 0.84
CA GLN A 217 2.05 15.28 0.95
C GLN A 217 2.77 13.95 1.14
N ALA A 218 3.96 13.83 0.57
CA ALA A 218 4.87 12.71 0.81
C ALA A 218 6.05 13.09 1.72
N PHE A 219 6.12 14.33 2.16
CA PHE A 219 7.22 14.83 2.96
C PHE A 219 7.12 14.35 4.41
N CYS A 220 8.02 13.44 4.79
CA CYS A 220 8.20 12.95 6.16
C CYS A 220 9.70 13.02 6.51
N PRO A 221 10.18 14.13 7.10
CA PRO A 221 11.62 14.43 7.22
C PRO A 221 12.44 13.34 7.87
N MET A 222 11.97 12.76 8.97
CA MET A 222 12.71 11.72 9.68
C MET A 222 12.80 10.45 8.82
N LEU A 223 11.74 10.08 8.12
CA LEU A 223 11.72 8.92 7.21
C LEU A 223 12.72 9.12 6.06
N ALA A 224 12.75 10.31 5.46
CA ALA A 224 13.69 10.65 4.38
C ALA A 224 15.14 10.62 4.88
N VAL A 225 15.42 11.16 6.07
CA VAL A 225 16.76 11.12 6.69
C VAL A 225 17.19 9.68 6.97
N MET A 226 16.32 8.85 7.53
CA MET A 226 16.64 7.43 7.80
C MET A 226 16.83 6.65 6.51
N SER A 227 16.01 6.89 5.48
CA SER A 227 16.19 6.26 4.18
C SER A 227 17.51 6.66 3.52
N ALA A 228 17.89 7.94 3.57
CA ALA A 228 19.20 8.40 3.06
C ALA A 228 20.39 7.79 3.82
N ARG A 229 20.27 7.58 5.13
CA ARG A 229 21.28 6.89 5.93
C ARG A 229 21.38 5.41 5.58
N HIS A 230 20.23 4.77 5.33
CA HIS A 230 20.18 3.37 4.91
C HIS A 230 20.94 3.14 3.58
N GLU A 231 20.89 4.10 2.64
CA GLU A 231 21.63 3.99 1.37
C GLU A 231 23.15 3.78 1.55
N THR A 232 23.71 4.27 2.64
CA THR A 232 25.15 4.17 2.96
C THR A 232 25.47 3.16 4.05
N GLN A 233 24.47 2.46 4.58
CA GLN A 233 24.65 1.47 5.65
C GLN A 233 25.50 0.29 5.15
N TYR A 234 26.52 -0.09 5.91
CA TYR A 234 27.50 -1.12 5.51
C TYR A 234 26.91 -2.52 5.45
N SER A 235 26.09 -2.89 6.43
CA SER A 235 25.42 -4.19 6.48
C SER A 235 23.91 -3.98 6.48
N ARG A 236 23.21 -4.66 5.57
CA ARG A 236 21.77 -4.48 5.37
C ARG A 236 21.06 -5.81 5.25
N LEU A 237 19.95 -5.95 5.97
CA LEU A 237 18.99 -7.06 5.84
C LEU A 237 17.99 -6.80 4.71
N PHE A 238 17.68 -5.52 4.46
CA PHE A 238 16.69 -5.08 3.50
C PHE A 238 17.31 -4.23 2.40
N ARG A 239 16.50 -3.96 1.37
CA ARG A 239 16.90 -3.12 0.23
C ARG A 239 16.59 -1.64 0.44
N SER A 240 15.72 -1.33 1.41
CA SER A 240 15.39 0.04 1.85
C SER A 240 14.92 0.05 3.29
#